data_a5a0dc1fd1e670c7e92843c9ebc0ed2f
#
_entry.id   a5a0dc1fd1e670c7e92843c9ebc0ed2f
#
_cell.length_a   1.000
_cell.length_b   1.000
_cell.length_c   1.000
_cell.angle_alpha   90.00
_cell.angle_beta   90.00
_cell.angle_gamma   90.00
#
_symmetry.space_group_name_H-M   'P 1'
#
loop_
_entity.id
_entity.type
_entity.pdbx_description
1 polymer ?
#
loop_
_entity_poly.entity_id
_entity_poly.type
_entity_poly.pdbx_seq_one_letter_code
_entity_poly.pdbx_strand_id
1 'polypeptide(L)'
;MNLDLLTAISPIDGRYRGKTEQLANYFSEYALIRYRVRVEIEYFITLCELPLPQLASFDQSLFERLRDIYRNFNENDAQRVKDIEKVTNHDVKAVEYFIKEEFDKIGGLDAYKEFIHFGLTSQDINNTSVPLSVKEALEECFCPQVEELIAQLQTYADEWKDVPMLAKTHGQPASPTRLGKEIMVYVYRLTEQLESLKACKFTAKFGGATGNYNEIGRAHV
;
A
#
# COMPACT_ATOMS: atom_id res chain seq x y z
N MET A 1 8.94 -25.96 -8.67
CA MET A 1 10.28 -25.37 -8.53
C MET A 1 10.17 -24.39 -7.37
N ASN A 2 10.89 -24.59 -6.29
CA ASN A 2 10.85 -23.63 -5.18
C ASN A 2 11.50 -22.32 -5.63
N LEU A 3 10.99 -21.19 -5.14
CA LEU A 3 11.56 -19.88 -5.42
C LEU A 3 12.93 -19.80 -4.72
N ASP A 4 13.99 -19.74 -5.50
CA ASP A 4 15.38 -19.60 -5.04
C ASP A 4 15.96 -18.31 -5.61
N LEU A 5 16.87 -17.66 -4.88
CA LEU A 5 17.48 -16.40 -5.30
C LEU A 5 18.21 -16.52 -6.65
N LEU A 6 18.76 -17.71 -6.96
CA LEU A 6 19.47 -17.95 -8.22
C LEU A 6 18.52 -18.21 -9.39
N THR A 7 17.29 -18.65 -9.14
CA THR A 7 16.29 -18.97 -10.17
C THR A 7 15.17 -17.94 -10.24
N ALA A 8 15.21 -16.88 -9.42
CA ALA A 8 14.26 -15.78 -9.47
C ALA A 8 14.36 -15.02 -10.79
N ILE A 9 13.22 -14.77 -11.44
CA ILE A 9 13.17 -14.07 -12.73
C ILE A 9 13.49 -12.58 -12.57
N SER A 10 13.03 -11.97 -11.45
CA SER A 10 13.32 -10.57 -11.15
C SER A 10 14.54 -10.44 -10.23
N PRO A 11 15.48 -9.53 -10.53
CA PRO A 11 16.57 -9.23 -9.60
C PRO A 11 16.09 -8.68 -8.26
N ILE A 12 14.90 -8.10 -8.18
CA ILE A 12 14.29 -7.61 -6.92
C ILE A 12 14.04 -8.77 -5.98
N ASP A 13 13.43 -9.87 -6.47
CA ASP A 13 13.15 -11.07 -5.68
C ASP A 13 14.32 -12.07 -5.65
N GLY A 14 15.36 -11.83 -6.44
CA GLY A 14 16.60 -12.59 -6.45
C GLY A 14 17.72 -11.86 -5.69
N ARG A 15 18.70 -11.38 -6.48
CA ARG A 15 19.94 -10.75 -5.98
C ARG A 15 19.74 -9.67 -4.92
N TYR A 16 18.68 -8.87 -5.05
CA TYR A 16 18.41 -7.72 -4.18
C TYR A 16 17.35 -7.98 -3.10
N ARG A 17 16.84 -9.20 -2.98
CA ARG A 17 15.78 -9.55 -2.01
C ARG A 17 16.07 -9.04 -0.60
N GLY A 18 17.27 -9.28 -0.07
CA GLY A 18 17.65 -8.83 1.27
C GLY A 18 17.73 -7.31 1.46
N LYS A 19 17.71 -6.53 0.35
CA LYS A 19 17.69 -5.07 0.40
C LYS A 19 16.30 -4.48 0.22
N THR A 20 15.37 -5.25 -0.32
CA THR A 20 14.00 -4.84 -0.66
C THR A 20 12.95 -5.56 0.18
N GLU A 21 13.37 -6.34 1.16
CA GLU A 21 12.48 -7.20 1.96
C GLU A 21 11.34 -6.43 2.63
N GLN A 22 11.63 -5.24 3.16
CA GLN A 22 10.60 -4.37 3.77
C GLN A 22 9.46 -4.03 2.81
N LEU A 23 9.69 -3.99 1.49
CA LEU A 23 8.67 -3.71 0.48
C LEU A 23 7.67 -4.86 0.32
N ALA A 24 7.97 -6.04 0.85
CA ALA A 24 7.03 -7.17 0.83
C ALA A 24 5.73 -6.86 1.58
N ASN A 25 5.78 -6.00 2.60
CA ASN A 25 4.60 -5.56 3.35
C ASN A 25 3.63 -4.67 2.55
N TYR A 26 4.04 -4.19 1.37
CA TYR A 26 3.28 -3.26 0.53
C TYR A 26 2.97 -3.83 -0.85
N PHE A 27 3.90 -4.59 -1.45
CA PHE A 27 3.86 -4.96 -2.87
C PHE A 27 3.86 -6.47 -3.15
N SER A 28 3.89 -7.32 -2.11
CA SER A 28 3.73 -8.76 -2.30
C SER A 28 2.26 -9.14 -2.49
N GLU A 29 2.01 -10.37 -2.95
CA GLU A 29 0.66 -10.96 -3.00
C GLU A 29 0.00 -10.97 -1.62
N TYR A 30 0.77 -11.33 -0.57
CA TYR A 30 0.34 -11.21 0.82
C TYR A 30 -0.15 -9.81 1.17
N ALA A 31 0.63 -8.79 0.82
CA ALA A 31 0.28 -7.40 1.09
C ALA A 31 -0.99 -6.98 0.32
N LEU A 32 -1.09 -7.31 -0.95
CA LEU A 32 -2.27 -7.00 -1.76
C LEU A 32 -3.54 -7.59 -1.14
N ILE A 33 -3.50 -8.86 -0.70
CA ILE A 33 -4.62 -9.50 -0.03
C ILE A 33 -4.97 -8.76 1.27
N ARG A 34 -3.99 -8.46 2.12
CA ARG A 34 -4.19 -7.73 3.38
C ARG A 34 -4.82 -6.35 3.16
N TYR A 35 -4.37 -5.59 2.16
CA TYR A 35 -4.96 -4.30 1.82
C TYR A 35 -6.40 -4.43 1.32
N ARG A 36 -6.70 -5.45 0.54
CA ARG A 36 -8.08 -5.75 0.11
C ARG A 36 -8.98 -6.07 1.32
N VAL A 37 -8.52 -6.91 2.24
CA VAL A 37 -9.25 -7.21 3.49
C VAL A 37 -9.49 -5.92 4.28
N ARG A 38 -8.47 -5.07 4.43
CA ARG A 38 -8.61 -3.78 5.12
C ARG A 38 -9.67 -2.89 4.48
N VAL A 39 -9.65 -2.75 3.17
CA VAL A 39 -10.62 -1.92 2.44
C VAL A 39 -12.04 -2.45 2.60
N GLU A 40 -12.25 -3.76 2.49
CA GLU A 40 -13.56 -4.40 2.69
C GLU A 40 -14.09 -4.19 4.11
N ILE A 41 -13.24 -4.35 5.13
CA ILE A 41 -13.62 -4.16 6.54
C ILE A 41 -13.97 -2.69 6.82
N GLU A 42 -13.13 -1.74 6.42
CA GLU A 42 -13.41 -0.32 6.65
C GLU A 42 -14.64 0.16 5.86
N TYR A 43 -14.87 -0.40 4.67
CA TYR A 43 -16.09 -0.15 3.92
C TYR A 43 -17.32 -0.69 4.66
N PHE A 44 -17.29 -1.92 5.16
CA PHE A 44 -18.37 -2.50 5.95
C PHE A 44 -18.67 -1.65 7.21
N ILE A 45 -17.63 -1.22 7.93
CA ILE A 45 -17.78 -0.33 9.10
C ILE A 45 -18.45 0.98 8.67
N THR A 46 -18.00 1.58 7.57
CA THR A 46 -18.62 2.79 7.03
C THR A 46 -20.10 2.60 6.70
N LEU A 47 -20.49 1.45 6.11
CA LEU A 47 -21.89 1.13 5.87
C LEU A 47 -22.71 1.05 7.19
N CYS A 48 -22.11 0.51 8.26
CA CYS A 48 -22.76 0.46 9.58
C CYS A 48 -22.93 1.85 10.23
N GLU A 49 -22.08 2.82 9.87
CA GLU A 49 -22.17 4.21 10.33
C GLU A 49 -23.21 5.04 9.54
N LEU A 50 -23.60 4.56 8.35
CA LEU A 50 -24.64 5.20 7.57
C LEU A 50 -26.04 4.86 8.14
N PRO A 51 -27.06 5.71 7.93
CA PRO A 51 -28.42 5.47 8.43
C PRO A 51 -29.17 4.40 7.59
N LEU A 52 -28.55 3.24 7.43
CA LEU A 52 -29.13 2.11 6.72
C LEU A 52 -30.00 1.27 7.69
N PRO A 53 -31.33 1.15 7.46
CA PRO A 53 -32.21 0.42 8.38
C PRO A 53 -31.74 -1.02 8.65
N GLN A 54 -31.13 -1.67 7.67
CA GLN A 54 -30.67 -3.07 7.76
C GLN A 54 -29.45 -3.22 8.68
N LEU A 55 -28.68 -2.17 8.89
CA LEU A 55 -27.46 -2.15 9.72
C LEU A 55 -27.65 -1.37 11.03
N ALA A 56 -28.82 -0.78 11.25
CA ALA A 56 -29.09 0.07 12.41
C ALA A 56 -28.94 -0.64 13.76
N SER A 57 -29.08 -1.97 13.79
CA SER A 57 -28.93 -2.81 14.99
C SER A 57 -27.54 -3.40 15.14
N PHE A 58 -26.57 -3.04 14.27
CA PHE A 58 -25.20 -3.55 14.38
C PHE A 58 -24.53 -3.03 15.66
N ASP A 59 -23.90 -3.92 16.39
CA ASP A 59 -23.14 -3.56 17.60
C ASP A 59 -21.80 -2.92 17.24
N GLN A 60 -21.73 -1.60 17.31
CA GLN A 60 -20.53 -0.82 16.97
C GLN A 60 -19.33 -1.13 17.89
N SER A 61 -19.54 -1.74 19.06
CA SER A 61 -18.43 -2.16 19.93
C SER A 61 -17.55 -3.24 19.28
N LEU A 62 -18.05 -3.89 18.23
CA LEU A 62 -17.31 -4.89 17.44
C LEU A 62 -16.38 -4.29 16.40
N PHE A 63 -16.42 -2.98 16.12
CA PHE A 63 -15.58 -2.37 15.07
C PHE A 63 -14.09 -2.63 15.27
N GLU A 64 -13.57 -2.51 16.49
CA GLU A 64 -12.16 -2.81 16.75
C GLU A 64 -11.82 -4.28 16.50
N ARG A 65 -12.71 -5.18 16.85
CA ARG A 65 -12.56 -6.60 16.59
C ARG A 65 -12.59 -6.94 15.10
N LEU A 66 -13.38 -6.21 14.30
CA LEU A 66 -13.38 -6.32 12.85
C LEU A 66 -12.04 -5.80 12.29
N ARG A 67 -11.53 -4.68 12.79
CA ARG A 67 -10.22 -4.14 12.39
C ARG A 67 -9.07 -5.08 12.71
N ASP A 68 -9.18 -5.86 13.76
CA ASP A 68 -8.18 -6.87 14.12
C ASP A 68 -8.00 -7.95 13.04
N ILE A 69 -9.00 -8.21 12.19
CA ILE A 69 -8.91 -9.14 11.07
C ILE A 69 -7.77 -8.75 10.12
N TYR A 70 -7.63 -7.45 9.76
CA TYR A 70 -6.55 -7.02 8.89
C TYR A 70 -5.29 -6.58 9.63
N ARG A 71 -5.39 -6.16 10.89
CA ARG A 71 -4.23 -5.77 11.71
C ARG A 71 -3.38 -6.98 12.11
N ASN A 72 -4.04 -8.08 12.42
CA ASN A 72 -3.39 -9.34 12.81
C ASN A 72 -3.27 -10.33 11.64
N PHE A 73 -3.55 -9.86 10.41
CA PHE A 73 -3.49 -10.68 9.20
C PHE A 73 -2.08 -11.25 8.98
N ASN A 74 -1.99 -12.54 8.70
CA ASN A 74 -0.73 -13.25 8.58
C ASN A 74 -0.68 -14.15 7.33
N GLU A 75 0.44 -14.81 7.10
CA GLU A 75 0.65 -15.65 5.90
C GLU A 75 -0.34 -16.82 5.81
N ASN A 76 -0.80 -17.39 6.95
CA ASN A 76 -1.79 -18.46 6.94
C ASN A 76 -3.16 -17.94 6.45
N ASP A 77 -3.52 -16.71 6.83
CA ASP A 77 -4.74 -16.06 6.37
C ASP A 77 -4.66 -15.80 4.86
N ALA A 78 -3.52 -15.30 4.38
CA ALA A 78 -3.28 -15.11 2.96
C ALA A 78 -3.36 -16.45 2.20
N GLN A 79 -2.79 -17.53 2.76
CA GLN A 79 -2.89 -18.86 2.17
C GLN A 79 -4.34 -19.35 2.15
N ARG A 80 -5.13 -19.08 3.22
CA ARG A 80 -6.56 -19.40 3.23
C ARG A 80 -7.32 -18.70 2.11
N VAL A 81 -7.06 -17.40 1.89
CA VAL A 81 -7.63 -16.66 0.75
C VAL A 81 -7.26 -17.32 -0.58
N LYS A 82 -5.98 -17.70 -0.77
CA LYS A 82 -5.53 -18.40 -1.99
C LYS A 82 -6.20 -19.78 -2.17
N ASP A 83 -6.49 -20.49 -1.10
CA ASP A 83 -7.19 -21.77 -1.19
C ASP A 83 -8.67 -21.59 -1.57
N ILE A 84 -9.33 -20.54 -1.08
CA ILE A 84 -10.67 -20.16 -1.52
C ILE A 84 -10.64 -19.75 -3.01
N GLU A 85 -9.66 -18.96 -3.41
CA GLU A 85 -9.49 -18.51 -4.81
C GLU A 85 -9.38 -19.67 -5.80
N LYS A 86 -8.69 -20.75 -5.45
CA LYS A 86 -8.61 -21.98 -6.28
C LYS A 86 -9.98 -22.58 -6.61
N VAL A 87 -10.95 -22.40 -5.72
CA VAL A 87 -12.31 -22.91 -5.90
C VAL A 87 -13.20 -21.91 -6.61
N THR A 88 -13.13 -20.63 -6.20
CA THR A 88 -13.96 -19.56 -6.74
C THR A 88 -13.48 -19.05 -8.10
N ASN A 89 -12.22 -19.29 -8.42
CA ASN A 89 -11.52 -18.76 -9.58
C ASN A 89 -11.61 -17.22 -9.71
N HIS A 90 -11.68 -16.55 -8.55
CA HIS A 90 -11.81 -15.09 -8.48
C HIS A 90 -11.17 -14.55 -7.20
N ASP A 91 -10.19 -13.67 -7.34
CA ASP A 91 -9.33 -13.17 -6.27
C ASP A 91 -10.08 -12.31 -5.22
N VAL A 92 -10.80 -11.27 -5.63
CA VAL A 92 -11.54 -10.40 -4.70
C VAL A 92 -12.71 -11.15 -4.06
N LYS A 93 -13.35 -12.06 -4.79
CA LYS A 93 -14.42 -12.91 -4.24
C LYS A 93 -13.89 -13.83 -3.14
N ALA A 94 -12.66 -14.31 -3.29
CA ALA A 94 -12.00 -15.10 -2.25
C ALA A 94 -11.78 -14.29 -0.96
N VAL A 95 -11.45 -13.01 -1.07
CA VAL A 95 -11.34 -12.09 0.07
C VAL A 95 -12.70 -11.93 0.76
N GLU A 96 -13.78 -11.74 0.02
CA GLU A 96 -15.14 -11.66 0.59
C GLU A 96 -15.49 -12.93 1.39
N TYR A 97 -15.24 -14.11 0.84
CA TYR A 97 -15.51 -15.37 1.55
C TYR A 97 -14.64 -15.55 2.79
N PHE A 98 -13.37 -15.17 2.72
CA PHE A 98 -12.49 -15.19 3.89
C PHE A 98 -13.04 -14.29 5.00
N ILE A 99 -13.47 -13.07 4.69
CA ILE A 99 -14.06 -12.17 5.70
C ILE A 99 -15.36 -12.77 6.28
N LYS A 100 -16.17 -13.45 5.48
CA LYS A 100 -17.37 -14.16 5.97
C LYS A 100 -16.98 -15.27 6.96
N GLU A 101 -15.90 -16.02 6.71
CA GLU A 101 -15.38 -17.00 7.66
C GLU A 101 -14.88 -16.35 8.96
N GLU A 102 -14.24 -15.18 8.88
CA GLU A 102 -13.85 -14.43 10.07
C GLU A 102 -15.06 -13.93 10.87
N PHE A 103 -16.13 -13.50 10.20
CA PHE A 103 -17.41 -13.14 10.85
C PHE A 103 -18.02 -14.35 11.59
N ASP A 104 -17.90 -15.56 11.04
CA ASP A 104 -18.33 -16.80 11.74
C ASP A 104 -17.54 -17.04 13.02
N LYS A 105 -16.24 -16.78 13.02
CA LYS A 105 -15.39 -16.93 14.21
C LYS A 105 -15.71 -15.90 15.29
N ILE A 106 -16.11 -14.69 14.89
CA ILE A 106 -16.58 -13.65 15.83
C ILE A 106 -17.91 -14.07 16.45
N GLY A 107 -18.83 -14.62 15.64
CA GLY A 107 -20.14 -15.08 16.04
C GLY A 107 -21.20 -13.97 16.11
N GLY A 108 -22.44 -14.30 15.85
CA GLY A 108 -23.56 -13.37 15.90
C GLY A 108 -23.66 -12.39 14.73
N LEU A 109 -22.82 -12.55 13.69
CA LEU A 109 -22.76 -11.65 12.54
C LEU A 109 -23.41 -12.21 11.27
N ASP A 110 -24.13 -13.32 11.34
CA ASP A 110 -24.73 -13.98 10.17
C ASP A 110 -25.65 -13.07 9.36
N ALA A 111 -26.45 -12.27 10.04
CA ALA A 111 -27.39 -11.33 9.39
C ALA A 111 -26.68 -10.21 8.60
N TYR A 112 -25.41 -9.97 8.87
CA TYR A 112 -24.65 -8.85 8.30
C TYR A 112 -23.67 -9.28 7.22
N LYS A 113 -23.39 -10.58 7.05
CA LYS A 113 -22.41 -11.09 6.07
C LYS A 113 -22.68 -10.63 4.64
N GLU A 114 -23.95 -10.44 4.31
CA GLU A 114 -24.38 -10.05 2.98
C GLU A 114 -24.04 -8.57 2.65
N PHE A 115 -23.63 -7.78 3.65
CA PHE A 115 -23.16 -6.41 3.47
C PHE A 115 -21.65 -6.31 3.24
N ILE A 116 -20.90 -7.42 3.36
CA ILE A 116 -19.52 -7.49 2.91
C ILE A 116 -19.53 -7.37 1.38
N HIS A 117 -18.71 -6.49 0.82
CA HIS A 117 -18.68 -6.21 -0.63
C HIS A 117 -19.99 -5.67 -1.21
N PHE A 118 -20.88 -5.14 -0.39
CA PHE A 118 -22.20 -4.69 -0.84
C PHE A 118 -22.08 -3.48 -1.78
N GLY A 119 -22.62 -3.61 -2.99
CA GLY A 119 -22.62 -2.53 -3.99
C GLY A 119 -21.22 -2.21 -4.59
N LEU A 120 -20.22 -3.03 -4.32
CA LEU A 120 -18.87 -2.89 -4.85
C LEU A 120 -18.62 -3.83 -6.04
N THR A 121 -17.70 -3.44 -6.87
CA THR A 121 -17.02 -4.32 -7.82
C THR A 121 -15.56 -4.53 -7.40
N SER A 122 -14.93 -5.58 -7.90
CA SER A 122 -13.51 -5.87 -7.64
C SER A 122 -12.59 -4.68 -7.92
N GLN A 123 -12.94 -3.88 -8.95
CA GLN A 123 -12.14 -2.73 -9.32
C GLN A 123 -12.26 -1.57 -8.31
N ASP A 124 -13.37 -1.44 -7.58
CA ASP A 124 -13.49 -0.47 -6.48
C ASP A 124 -12.53 -0.82 -5.34
N ILE A 125 -12.40 -2.12 -5.03
CA ILE A 125 -11.47 -2.61 -4.02
C ILE A 125 -10.01 -2.43 -4.48
N ASN A 126 -9.67 -2.82 -5.70
CA ASN A 126 -8.30 -2.69 -6.22
C ASN A 126 -7.87 -1.23 -6.34
N ASN A 127 -8.74 -0.35 -6.84
CA ASN A 127 -8.44 1.08 -6.99
C ASN A 127 -8.44 1.86 -5.66
N THR A 128 -8.70 1.20 -4.55
CA THR A 128 -8.53 1.73 -3.20
C THR A 128 -7.31 1.09 -2.52
N SER A 129 -7.17 -0.24 -2.62
CA SER A 129 -6.09 -0.99 -1.99
C SER A 129 -4.70 -0.63 -2.55
N VAL A 130 -4.57 -0.55 -3.88
CA VAL A 130 -3.27 -0.28 -4.53
C VAL A 130 -2.77 1.15 -4.24
N PRO A 131 -3.56 2.21 -4.42
CA PRO A 131 -3.11 3.54 -4.02
C PRO A 131 -2.77 3.67 -2.54
N LEU A 132 -3.50 2.96 -1.66
CA LEU A 132 -3.21 2.93 -0.23
C LEU A 132 -1.86 2.27 0.06
N SER A 133 -1.56 1.12 -0.56
CA SER A 133 -0.28 0.44 -0.39
C SER A 133 0.89 1.27 -0.91
N VAL A 134 0.73 1.94 -2.05
CA VAL A 134 1.74 2.86 -2.60
C VAL A 134 1.97 4.04 -1.67
N LYS A 135 0.90 4.64 -1.15
CA LYS A 135 0.97 5.74 -0.19
C LYS A 135 1.81 5.34 1.03
N GLU A 136 1.42 4.25 1.69
CA GLU A 136 2.09 3.79 2.90
C GLU A 136 3.56 3.39 2.63
N ALA A 137 3.86 2.74 1.50
CA ALA A 137 5.23 2.44 1.11
C ALA A 137 6.10 3.69 0.90
N LEU A 138 5.52 4.74 0.33
CA LEU A 138 6.22 6.02 0.17
C LEU A 138 6.44 6.71 1.51
N GLU A 139 5.41 6.77 2.36
CA GLU A 139 5.47 7.46 3.66
C GLU A 139 6.37 6.72 4.67
N GLU A 140 6.32 5.40 4.69
CA GLU A 140 6.99 4.59 5.72
C GLU A 140 8.38 4.07 5.29
N CYS A 141 8.63 3.93 3.97
CA CYS A 141 9.90 3.38 3.49
C CYS A 141 10.70 4.36 2.65
N PHE A 142 10.12 4.93 1.60
CA PHE A 142 10.89 5.69 0.61
C PHE A 142 11.25 7.09 1.10
N CYS A 143 10.27 7.86 1.57
CA CYS A 143 10.51 9.24 2.02
C CYS A 143 11.53 9.31 3.17
N PRO A 144 11.45 8.46 4.21
CA PRO A 144 12.45 8.47 5.29
C PRO A 144 13.87 8.20 4.79
N GLN A 145 14.07 7.30 3.83
CA GLN A 145 15.39 7.01 3.27
C GLN A 145 15.94 8.19 2.45
N VAL A 146 15.08 8.89 1.71
CA VAL A 146 15.49 10.11 0.98
C VAL A 146 15.82 11.24 1.96
N GLU A 147 15.06 11.40 3.04
CA GLU A 147 15.33 12.38 4.09
C GLU A 147 16.68 12.11 4.78
N GLU A 148 16.99 10.86 5.07
CA GLU A 148 18.28 10.44 5.63
C GLU A 148 19.44 10.78 4.66
N LEU A 149 19.25 10.50 3.36
CA LEU A 149 20.23 10.87 2.34
C LEU A 149 20.42 12.38 2.27
N ILE A 150 19.36 13.17 2.28
CA ILE A 150 19.42 14.64 2.29
C ILE A 150 20.20 15.13 3.52
N ALA A 151 19.91 14.61 4.71
CA ALA A 151 20.58 14.97 5.95
C ALA A 151 22.08 14.63 5.89
N GLN A 152 22.45 13.49 5.33
CA GLN A 152 23.86 13.10 5.16
C GLN A 152 24.59 14.03 4.18
N LEU A 153 23.94 14.37 3.05
CA LEU A 153 24.51 15.31 2.08
C LEU A 153 24.66 16.73 2.68
N GLN A 154 23.68 17.16 3.48
CA GLN A 154 23.75 18.42 4.21
C GLN A 154 24.96 18.45 5.16
N THR A 155 25.18 17.36 5.89
CA THR A 155 26.36 17.22 6.78
C THR A 155 27.66 17.37 6.00
N TYR A 156 27.79 16.72 4.85
CA TYR A 156 28.96 16.86 4.00
C TYR A 156 29.11 18.27 3.41
N ALA A 157 28.00 18.91 3.02
CA ALA A 157 28.02 20.27 2.52
C ALA A 157 28.55 21.26 3.57
N ASP A 158 28.16 21.10 4.84
CA ASP A 158 28.61 21.92 5.95
C ASP A 158 30.06 21.65 6.33
N GLU A 159 30.49 20.38 6.35
CA GLU A 159 31.88 19.99 6.61
C GLU A 159 32.85 20.55 5.56
N TRP A 160 32.46 20.52 4.27
CA TRP A 160 33.32 20.91 3.16
C TRP A 160 33.02 22.30 2.60
N LYS A 161 32.27 23.13 3.33
CA LYS A 161 31.92 24.49 2.88
C LYS A 161 33.10 25.39 2.57
N ASP A 162 34.26 25.16 3.23
CA ASP A 162 35.50 25.95 3.05
C ASP A 162 36.55 25.27 2.15
N VAL A 163 36.26 24.04 1.66
CA VAL A 163 37.17 23.33 0.76
C VAL A 163 37.13 23.95 -0.64
N PRO A 164 38.21 24.57 -1.13
CA PRO A 164 38.22 25.15 -2.47
C PRO A 164 38.19 24.05 -3.54
N MET A 165 37.46 24.31 -4.59
CA MET A 165 37.33 23.42 -5.74
C MET A 165 37.35 24.21 -7.04
N LEU A 166 38.00 23.67 -8.07
CA LEU A 166 37.91 24.20 -9.41
C LEU A 166 36.83 23.47 -10.19
N ALA A 167 35.76 24.19 -10.54
CA ALA A 167 34.73 23.64 -11.40
C ALA A 167 35.27 23.37 -12.81
N LYS A 168 34.68 22.45 -13.53
CA LYS A 168 35.03 22.09 -14.89
C LYS A 168 33.80 22.18 -15.81
N THR A 169 34.04 22.63 -17.04
CA THR A 169 33.04 22.55 -18.11
C THR A 169 33.67 21.86 -19.31
N HIS A 170 33.03 20.85 -19.86
CA HIS A 170 33.57 20.01 -20.94
C HIS A 170 35.00 19.49 -20.64
N GLY A 171 35.27 19.16 -19.36
CA GLY A 171 36.61 18.72 -18.92
C GLY A 171 37.64 19.81 -18.77
N GLN A 172 37.36 21.08 -19.10
CA GLN A 172 38.26 22.22 -19.01
C GLN A 172 38.03 22.98 -17.69
N PRO A 173 39.09 23.58 -17.11
CA PRO A 173 38.97 24.46 -15.95
C PRO A 173 37.96 25.59 -16.18
N ALA A 174 37.09 25.78 -15.19
CA ALA A 174 36.07 26.84 -15.17
C ALA A 174 36.24 27.71 -13.91
N SER A 175 35.14 28.25 -13.38
CA SER A 175 35.18 29.13 -12.21
C SER A 175 35.59 28.38 -10.94
N PRO A 176 36.38 29.00 -10.04
CA PRO A 176 36.59 28.51 -8.69
C PRO A 176 35.26 28.45 -7.93
N THR A 177 35.11 27.42 -7.14
CA THR A 177 33.93 27.17 -6.30
C THR A 177 34.37 26.52 -4.98
N ARG A 178 33.40 26.04 -4.20
CA ARG A 178 33.62 25.28 -2.96
C ARG A 178 32.92 23.97 -3.01
N LEU A 179 33.55 22.90 -2.53
CA LEU A 179 33.00 21.54 -2.58
C LEU A 179 31.63 21.45 -1.86
N GLY A 180 31.54 22.02 -0.66
CA GLY A 180 30.28 22.03 0.08
C GLY A 180 29.14 22.71 -0.68
N LYS A 181 29.40 23.81 -1.40
CA LYS A 181 28.43 24.49 -2.25
C LYS A 181 27.95 23.57 -3.38
N GLU A 182 28.82 22.81 -4.00
CA GLU A 182 28.47 21.89 -5.08
C GLU A 182 27.59 20.72 -4.56
N ILE A 183 27.86 20.21 -3.35
CA ILE A 183 27.02 19.21 -2.67
C ILE A 183 25.64 19.80 -2.35
N MET A 184 25.60 21.06 -1.87
CA MET A 184 24.35 21.73 -1.50
C MET A 184 23.33 21.83 -2.66
N VAL A 185 23.81 21.86 -3.90
CA VAL A 185 22.95 21.82 -5.08
C VAL A 185 22.09 20.54 -5.12
N TYR A 186 22.66 19.41 -4.71
CA TYR A 186 21.92 18.13 -4.64
C TYR A 186 20.94 18.11 -3.47
N VAL A 187 21.33 18.65 -2.32
CA VAL A 187 20.42 18.81 -1.16
C VAL A 187 19.19 19.60 -1.58
N TYR A 188 19.37 20.75 -2.19
CA TYR A 188 18.28 21.61 -2.65
C TYR A 188 17.36 20.87 -3.63
N ARG A 189 17.93 20.26 -4.67
CA ARG A 189 17.16 19.53 -5.70
C ARG A 189 16.39 18.35 -5.14
N LEU A 190 17.02 17.55 -4.27
CA LEU A 190 16.34 16.40 -3.66
C LEU A 190 15.21 16.85 -2.74
N THR A 191 15.41 17.93 -1.97
CA THR A 191 14.37 18.49 -1.10
C THR A 191 13.14 18.92 -1.93
N GLU A 192 13.33 19.69 -3.01
CA GLU A 192 12.22 20.13 -3.87
C GLU A 192 11.49 18.95 -4.52
N GLN A 193 12.23 17.91 -4.97
CA GLN A 193 11.60 16.74 -5.57
C GLN A 193 10.82 15.91 -4.52
N LEU A 194 11.36 15.80 -3.31
CA LEU A 194 10.70 15.11 -2.22
C LEU A 194 9.42 15.84 -1.79
N GLU A 195 9.45 17.17 -1.69
CA GLU A 195 8.25 17.98 -1.41
C GLU A 195 7.19 17.81 -2.50
N SER A 196 7.61 17.81 -3.78
CA SER A 196 6.72 17.56 -4.91
C SER A 196 6.08 16.18 -4.84
N LEU A 197 6.85 15.15 -4.49
CA LEU A 197 6.34 13.80 -4.30
C LEU A 197 5.33 13.73 -3.15
N LYS A 198 5.63 14.34 -1.99
CA LYS A 198 4.73 14.39 -0.83
C LYS A 198 3.44 15.16 -1.11
N ALA A 199 3.46 16.10 -2.05
CA ALA A 199 2.26 16.85 -2.47
C ALA A 199 1.35 16.05 -3.42
N CYS A 200 1.79 14.90 -3.94
CA CYS A 200 0.96 14.03 -4.78
C CYS A 200 -0.24 13.49 -3.99
N LYS A 201 -1.42 13.61 -4.59
CA LYS A 201 -2.65 13.10 -3.97
C LYS A 201 -2.84 11.62 -4.32
N PHE A 202 -3.15 10.83 -3.31
CA PHE A 202 -3.60 9.45 -3.49
C PHE A 202 -5.12 9.44 -3.50
N THR A 203 -5.70 8.95 -4.58
CA THR A 203 -7.15 8.94 -4.78
C THR A 203 -7.64 7.51 -4.94
N ALA A 204 -8.88 7.28 -4.50
CA ALA A 204 -9.58 6.02 -4.70
C ALA A 204 -10.69 6.19 -5.74
N LYS A 205 -11.22 5.07 -6.23
CA LYS A 205 -12.35 5.04 -7.16
C LYS A 205 -13.46 4.18 -6.56
N PHE A 206 -14.67 4.73 -6.55
CA PHE A 206 -15.89 4.02 -6.25
C PHE A 206 -16.94 4.37 -7.31
N GLY A 207 -17.30 3.43 -8.15
CA GLY A 207 -18.18 3.72 -9.28
C GLY A 207 -18.65 2.49 -10.04
N GLY A 208 -18.46 1.29 -9.49
CA GLY A 208 -18.78 0.03 -10.17
C GLY A 208 -17.83 -0.27 -11.34
N ALA A 209 -18.16 -1.29 -12.12
CA ALA A 209 -17.29 -1.79 -13.19
C ALA A 209 -17.03 -0.77 -14.31
N THR A 210 -18.00 0.06 -14.64
CA THR A 210 -17.95 1.01 -15.77
C THR A 210 -17.94 2.48 -15.38
N GLY A 211 -17.92 2.78 -14.09
CA GLY A 211 -17.91 4.16 -13.58
C GLY A 211 -19.27 4.82 -13.41
N ASN A 212 -20.37 4.09 -13.61
CA ASN A 212 -21.74 4.60 -13.54
C ASN A 212 -22.57 4.03 -12.38
N TYR A 213 -21.93 3.47 -11.37
CA TYR A 213 -22.58 2.78 -10.24
C TYR A 213 -23.56 1.68 -10.69
N ASN A 214 -23.27 1.05 -11.82
CA ASN A 214 -24.12 0.05 -12.44
C ASN A 214 -23.80 -1.38 -11.97
N GLU A 215 -23.39 -1.51 -10.72
CA GLU A 215 -23.31 -2.79 -10.06
C GLU A 215 -24.73 -3.31 -9.83
N ILE A 216 -25.10 -4.36 -10.54
CA ILE A 216 -26.44 -4.97 -10.47
C ILE A 216 -26.44 -6.01 -9.36
N GLY A 217 -26.31 -5.57 -8.11
CA GLY A 217 -26.40 -6.47 -6.99
C GLY A 217 -25.39 -7.64 -7.06
N ARG A 218 -25.59 -8.64 -6.24
CA ARG A 218 -24.73 -9.83 -6.25
C ARG A 218 -24.87 -10.60 -7.53
N ALA A 219 -23.79 -10.79 -8.23
CA ALA A 219 -23.67 -11.89 -9.15
C ALA A 219 -23.75 -13.19 -8.33
N HIS A 220 -24.88 -13.82 -8.26
CA HIS A 220 -24.97 -15.20 -7.83
C HIS A 220 -24.31 -16.05 -8.91
N VAL A 221 -23.14 -16.54 -8.62
CA VAL A 221 -22.49 -17.61 -9.40
C VAL A 221 -22.79 -18.92 -8.69
#